data_7e83dc5e4c56b73147f4b4f5f5fb27de
#
_entry.id   7e83dc5e4c56b73147f4b4f5f5fb27de
#
_cell.length_a   1.000
_cell.length_b   1.000
_cell.length_c   1.000
_cell.angle_alpha   90.00
_cell.angle_beta   90.00
_cell.angle_gamma   90.00
#
_symmetry.space_group_name_H-M   'P 1'
#
loop_
_entity.id
_entity.type
_entity.pdbx_description
1 polymer ?
#
loop_
_entity_poly.entity_id
_entity_poly.type
_entity_poly.pdbx_seq_one_letter_code
_entity_poly.pdbx_strand_id
1 'polypeptide(L)'
;NVNFSAIFIISTTWIIYLNFFLRRVAKIKNKKWLSVLSKIYGFLVFIFIISFIIIEGLLIFNISQFKEAKDIEKMDYVLVLGAGLDGEKVGNVLKSRLYQAIKYYNLNNKTNIIVSGGQGKDEIISEAEAMYRYLIENGVNPNQIIKEDKATTTLENIKFSKEILKNRGDEDKKVLIVTNEFHLYRAMIIGDMLGIKNEGLASQTPIKIRINYMIREYTTIIIDVLRTSIYKIKSC
;
A
#
# COMPACT_ATOMS: atom_id res chain seq x y z
N ASN A 1 -14.26 9.26 -7.83
CA ASN A 1 -12.83 8.94 -7.90
C ASN A 1 -12.01 10.23 -7.91
N VAL A 2 -11.19 10.44 -6.88
CA VAL A 2 -10.29 11.60 -6.81
C VAL A 2 -9.15 11.41 -7.82
N ASN A 3 -8.93 12.41 -8.67
CA ASN A 3 -7.83 12.41 -9.62
C ASN A 3 -6.56 12.96 -8.94
N PHE A 4 -5.81 12.11 -8.23
CA PHE A 4 -4.59 12.48 -7.53
C PHE A 4 -3.51 13.04 -8.46
N SER A 5 -3.41 12.54 -9.69
CA SER A 5 -2.44 13.05 -10.66
C SER A 5 -2.73 14.49 -11.07
N ALA A 6 -4.00 14.85 -11.30
CA ALA A 6 -4.37 16.24 -11.60
C ALA A 6 -4.09 17.17 -10.40
N ILE A 7 -4.48 16.78 -9.19
CA ILE A 7 -4.19 17.55 -7.97
C ILE A 7 -2.69 17.72 -7.78
N PHE A 8 -1.91 16.67 -7.97
CA PHE A 8 -0.45 16.70 -7.84
C PHE A 8 0.18 17.67 -8.85
N ILE A 9 -0.21 17.61 -10.13
CA ILE A 9 0.29 18.51 -11.19
C ILE A 9 -0.03 19.97 -10.84
N ILE A 10 -1.28 20.26 -10.48
CA ILE A 10 -1.72 21.63 -10.13
C ILE A 10 -0.93 22.12 -8.92
N SER A 11 -0.87 21.36 -7.83
CA SER A 11 -0.18 21.79 -6.62
C SER A 11 1.32 21.97 -6.82
N THR A 12 1.97 21.06 -7.56
CA THR A 12 3.42 21.17 -7.87
C THR A 12 3.69 22.41 -8.73
N THR A 13 2.85 22.69 -9.72
CA THR A 13 2.97 23.89 -10.55
C THR A 13 2.84 25.17 -9.70
N TRP A 14 1.87 25.22 -8.78
CA TRP A 14 1.70 26.32 -7.86
C TRP A 14 2.91 26.50 -6.91
N ILE A 15 3.47 25.43 -6.38
CA ILE A 15 4.65 25.42 -5.52
C ILE A 15 5.85 26.02 -6.26
N ILE A 16 6.08 25.60 -7.51
CA ILE A 16 7.18 26.11 -8.35
C ILE A 16 6.95 27.61 -8.67
N TYR A 17 5.73 27.97 -9.08
CA TYR A 17 5.36 29.37 -9.37
C TYR A 17 5.57 30.28 -8.16
N LEU A 18 5.15 29.84 -6.98
CA LEU A 18 5.33 30.60 -5.73
C LEU A 18 6.82 30.82 -5.42
N ASN A 19 7.70 29.85 -5.71
CA ASN A 19 9.15 30.02 -5.56
C ASN A 19 9.67 31.15 -6.46
N PHE A 20 9.29 31.15 -7.73
CA PHE A 20 9.66 32.20 -8.67
C PHE A 20 9.13 33.56 -8.22
N PHE A 21 7.87 33.62 -7.81
CA PHE A 21 7.25 34.84 -7.33
C PHE A 21 7.97 35.42 -6.10
N LEU A 22 8.26 34.61 -5.09
CA LEU A 22 8.98 35.02 -3.89
C LEU A 22 10.38 35.56 -4.22
N ARG A 23 11.12 34.90 -5.12
CA ARG A 23 12.45 35.38 -5.59
C ARG A 23 12.33 36.74 -6.27
N ARG A 24 11.33 36.93 -7.13
CA ARG A 24 11.10 38.16 -7.85
C ARG A 24 10.76 39.31 -6.87
N VAL A 25 9.85 39.06 -5.92
CA VAL A 25 9.45 40.05 -4.89
C VAL A 25 10.63 40.43 -3.98
N ALA A 26 11.44 39.44 -3.57
CA ALA A 26 12.64 39.66 -2.77
C ALA A 26 13.65 40.60 -3.48
N LYS A 27 13.82 40.41 -4.80
CA LYS A 27 14.70 41.22 -5.63
C LYS A 27 14.15 42.65 -5.76
N ILE A 28 12.86 42.81 -6.05
CA ILE A 28 12.20 44.15 -6.25
C ILE A 28 12.20 44.94 -4.96
N LYS A 29 11.82 44.31 -3.84
CA LYS A 29 11.72 45.00 -2.54
C LYS A 29 13.06 45.18 -1.82
N ASN A 30 14.14 44.62 -2.35
CA ASN A 30 15.50 44.62 -1.78
C ASN A 30 15.56 44.34 -0.26
N LYS A 31 14.67 43.42 0.21
CA LYS A 31 14.63 43.01 1.63
C LYS A 31 15.34 41.71 1.87
N LYS A 32 16.42 41.75 2.68
CA LYS A 32 17.26 40.57 2.98
C LYS A 32 16.46 39.38 3.52
N TRP A 33 15.49 39.60 4.41
CA TRP A 33 14.67 38.53 4.97
C TRP A 33 13.81 37.80 3.92
N LEU A 34 13.26 38.49 2.91
CA LEU A 34 12.53 37.89 1.81
C LEU A 34 13.45 37.05 0.93
N SER A 35 14.70 37.48 0.74
CA SER A 35 15.71 36.70 0.01
C SER A 35 16.05 35.42 0.74
N VAL A 36 16.23 35.46 2.07
CA VAL A 36 16.46 34.28 2.89
C VAL A 36 15.28 33.31 2.84
N LEU A 37 14.05 33.84 3.01
CA LEU A 37 12.81 33.04 2.95
C LEU A 37 12.67 32.34 1.59
N SER A 38 12.94 33.03 0.48
CA SER A 38 12.85 32.43 -0.86
C SER A 38 13.90 31.34 -1.09
N LYS A 39 15.09 31.43 -0.47
CA LYS A 39 16.12 30.39 -0.53
C LYS A 39 15.71 29.16 0.28
N ILE A 40 15.21 29.35 1.50
CA ILE A 40 14.69 28.26 2.35
C ILE A 40 13.56 27.54 1.64
N TYR A 41 12.58 28.29 1.11
CA TYR A 41 11.48 27.72 0.36
C TYR A 41 11.96 26.92 -0.87
N GLY A 42 12.90 27.49 -1.64
CA GLY A 42 13.50 26.80 -2.79
C GLY A 42 14.22 25.53 -2.41
N PHE A 43 14.88 25.50 -1.26
CA PHE A 43 15.54 24.30 -0.73
C PHE A 43 14.52 23.23 -0.33
N LEU A 44 13.42 23.60 0.33
CA LEU A 44 12.35 22.67 0.65
C LEU A 44 11.67 22.08 -0.60
N VAL A 45 11.44 22.89 -1.63
CA VAL A 45 10.92 22.44 -2.93
C VAL A 45 11.90 21.46 -3.58
N PHE A 46 13.19 21.72 -3.52
CA PHE A 46 14.22 20.82 -4.04
C PHE A 46 14.20 19.46 -3.31
N ILE A 47 14.15 19.47 -1.97
CA ILE A 47 14.04 18.23 -1.17
C ILE A 47 12.76 17.45 -1.56
N PHE A 48 11.62 18.14 -1.71
CA PHE A 48 10.37 17.52 -2.12
C PHE A 48 10.49 16.83 -3.48
N ILE A 49 11.06 17.51 -4.48
CA ILE A 49 11.23 16.93 -5.82
C ILE A 49 12.17 15.72 -5.78
N ILE A 50 13.30 15.82 -5.08
CA ILE A 50 14.25 14.72 -4.98
C ILE A 50 13.62 13.52 -4.25
N SER A 51 12.92 13.73 -3.13
CA SER A 51 12.25 12.66 -2.41
C SER A 51 11.16 11.99 -3.26
N PHE A 52 10.42 12.77 -4.04
CA PHE A 52 9.41 12.23 -4.97
C PHE A 52 10.07 11.35 -6.04
N ILE A 53 11.13 11.83 -6.68
CA ILE A 53 11.87 11.05 -7.70
C ILE A 53 12.42 9.75 -7.11
N ILE A 54 12.98 9.80 -5.89
CA ILE A 54 13.53 8.61 -5.23
C ILE A 54 12.42 7.60 -4.93
N ILE A 55 11.31 8.02 -4.31
CA ILE A 55 10.22 7.11 -3.93
C ILE A 55 9.57 6.49 -5.17
N GLU A 56 9.24 7.30 -6.19
CA GLU A 56 8.66 6.78 -7.44
C GLU A 56 9.65 5.87 -8.18
N GLY A 57 10.94 6.20 -8.18
CA GLY A 57 11.99 5.34 -8.73
C GLY A 57 12.08 3.99 -8.03
N LEU A 58 11.99 3.97 -6.69
CA LEU A 58 11.95 2.74 -5.90
C LEU A 58 10.68 1.92 -6.19
N LEU A 59 9.52 2.57 -6.34
CA LEU A 59 8.28 1.89 -6.71
C LEU A 59 8.39 1.23 -8.08
N ILE A 60 8.87 1.96 -9.09
CA ILE A 60 9.05 1.43 -10.45
C ILE A 60 10.05 0.28 -10.46
N PHE A 61 11.18 0.43 -9.77
CA PHE A 61 12.18 -0.63 -9.64
C PHE A 61 11.60 -1.88 -9.01
N ASN A 62 10.87 -1.77 -7.88
CA ASN A 62 10.24 -2.91 -7.23
C ASN A 62 9.18 -3.57 -8.11
N ILE A 63 8.37 -2.79 -8.83
CA ILE A 63 7.37 -3.33 -9.78
C ILE A 63 8.05 -4.22 -10.83
N SER A 64 9.26 -3.86 -11.29
CA SER A 64 10.01 -4.64 -12.27
C SER A 64 10.59 -5.96 -11.73
N GLN A 65 10.68 -6.10 -10.40
CA GLN A 65 11.24 -7.28 -9.74
C GLN A 65 10.19 -8.28 -9.26
N PHE A 66 8.89 -8.00 -9.43
CA PHE A 66 7.86 -8.89 -8.92
C PHE A 66 7.84 -10.25 -9.65
N LYS A 67 7.85 -11.30 -8.84
CA LYS A 67 7.80 -12.68 -9.28
C LYS A 67 6.39 -13.09 -9.67
N GLU A 68 6.27 -14.10 -10.51
CA GLU A 68 5.01 -14.82 -10.70
C GLU A 68 4.77 -15.82 -9.57
N ALA A 69 3.51 -16.22 -9.36
CA ALA A 69 3.13 -17.16 -8.30
C ALA A 69 3.92 -18.47 -8.33
N LYS A 70 4.32 -18.94 -9.52
CA LYS A 70 5.12 -20.18 -9.72
C LYS A 70 6.58 -20.06 -9.30
N ASP A 71 7.13 -18.83 -9.26
CA ASP A 71 8.53 -18.55 -8.98
C ASP A 71 8.76 -18.18 -7.49
N ILE A 72 7.67 -18.16 -6.71
CA ILE A 72 7.70 -17.88 -5.28
C ILE A 72 7.89 -19.18 -4.51
N GLU A 73 8.83 -19.18 -3.57
CA GLU A 73 9.03 -20.28 -2.65
C GLU A 73 7.75 -20.62 -1.87
N LYS A 74 7.74 -21.81 -1.26
CA LYS A 74 6.61 -22.22 -0.44
C LYS A 74 6.46 -21.31 0.79
N MET A 75 5.28 -20.68 0.89
CA MET A 75 4.86 -19.85 2.00
C MET A 75 3.83 -20.57 2.86
N ASP A 76 3.86 -20.30 4.16
CA ASP A 76 2.94 -20.90 5.12
C ASP A 76 1.55 -20.23 5.07
N TYR A 77 1.56 -18.93 4.82
CA TYR A 77 0.36 -18.09 4.75
C TYR A 77 0.36 -17.21 3.51
N VAL A 78 -0.83 -16.97 2.97
CA VAL A 78 -1.12 -15.90 2.01
C VAL A 78 -1.94 -14.84 2.72
N LEU A 79 -1.50 -13.59 2.71
CA LEU A 79 -2.24 -12.45 3.24
C LEU A 79 -2.77 -11.60 2.10
N VAL A 80 -4.08 -11.62 1.87
CA VAL A 80 -4.74 -10.80 0.85
C VAL A 80 -5.25 -9.52 1.49
N LEU A 81 -4.78 -8.37 1.00
CA LEU A 81 -5.23 -7.06 1.47
C LEU A 81 -6.48 -6.59 0.75
N GLY A 82 -7.42 -6.01 1.46
CA GLY A 82 -8.65 -5.43 0.93
C GLY A 82 -8.43 -4.24 -0.01
N ALA A 83 -9.41 -3.95 -0.87
CA ALA A 83 -9.34 -2.89 -1.88
C ALA A 83 -10.70 -2.26 -2.24
N GLY A 84 -11.68 -2.40 -1.38
CA GLY A 84 -13.04 -1.90 -1.58
C GLY A 84 -13.97 -2.87 -2.31
N LEU A 85 -15.25 -2.74 -2.00
CA LEU A 85 -16.33 -3.55 -2.54
C LEU A 85 -17.14 -2.80 -3.62
N ASP A 86 -17.89 -3.56 -4.39
CA ASP A 86 -18.95 -3.09 -5.28
C ASP A 86 -20.27 -3.70 -4.78
N GLY A 87 -20.97 -2.96 -3.92
CA GLY A 87 -22.05 -3.49 -3.10
C GLY A 87 -21.54 -4.57 -2.13
N GLU A 88 -22.08 -5.78 -2.22
CA GLU A 88 -21.61 -6.94 -1.44
C GLU A 88 -20.57 -7.80 -2.18
N LYS A 89 -20.17 -7.41 -3.39
CA LYS A 89 -19.24 -8.19 -4.22
C LYS A 89 -17.85 -7.58 -4.22
N VAL A 90 -16.86 -8.42 -4.44
CA VAL A 90 -15.47 -7.99 -4.64
C VAL A 90 -15.37 -7.12 -5.90
N GLY A 91 -14.87 -5.89 -5.76
CA GLY A 91 -14.60 -4.99 -6.87
C GLY A 91 -13.45 -5.50 -7.76
N ASN A 92 -13.31 -4.96 -8.97
CA ASN A 92 -12.35 -5.45 -9.96
C ASN A 92 -10.89 -5.46 -9.46
N VAL A 93 -10.50 -4.47 -8.66
CA VAL A 93 -9.15 -4.39 -8.07
C VAL A 93 -8.96 -5.51 -7.05
N LEU A 94 -9.92 -5.73 -6.16
CA LEU A 94 -9.89 -6.80 -5.17
C LEU A 94 -9.93 -8.18 -5.83
N LYS A 95 -10.75 -8.33 -6.87
CA LYS A 95 -10.83 -9.57 -7.66
C LYS A 95 -9.49 -9.96 -8.27
N SER A 96 -8.71 -8.99 -8.75
CA SER A 96 -7.37 -9.28 -9.30
C SER A 96 -6.39 -9.78 -8.24
N ARG A 97 -6.48 -9.31 -6.99
CA ARG A 97 -5.69 -9.82 -5.85
C ARG A 97 -6.09 -11.26 -5.52
N LEU A 98 -7.38 -11.51 -5.39
CA LEU A 98 -7.90 -12.84 -5.09
C LEU A 98 -7.53 -13.85 -6.17
N TYR A 99 -7.54 -13.46 -7.44
CA TYR A 99 -7.10 -14.31 -8.53
C TYR A 99 -5.62 -14.76 -8.36
N GLN A 100 -4.73 -13.84 -7.98
CA GLN A 100 -3.34 -14.19 -7.70
C GLN A 100 -3.19 -15.10 -6.46
N ALA A 101 -3.97 -14.85 -5.42
CA ALA A 101 -4.00 -15.70 -4.24
C ALA A 101 -4.46 -17.12 -4.56
N ILE A 102 -5.53 -17.28 -5.36
CA ILE A 102 -6.03 -18.57 -5.83
C ILE A 102 -4.98 -19.27 -6.71
N LYS A 103 -4.34 -18.52 -7.63
CA LYS A 103 -3.27 -19.07 -8.49
C LYS A 103 -2.14 -19.64 -7.63
N TYR A 104 -1.71 -18.94 -6.59
CA TYR A 104 -0.68 -19.43 -5.66
C TYR A 104 -1.18 -20.62 -4.83
N TYR A 105 -2.41 -20.57 -4.29
CA TYR A 105 -3.04 -21.64 -3.52
C TYR A 105 -3.13 -22.93 -4.32
N ASN A 106 -3.50 -22.88 -5.59
CA ASN A 106 -3.58 -24.08 -6.45
C ASN A 106 -2.22 -24.76 -6.68
N LEU A 107 -1.12 -24.00 -6.60
CA LEU A 107 0.24 -24.54 -6.64
C LEU A 107 0.69 -25.08 -5.26
N ASN A 108 0.09 -24.55 -4.18
CA ASN A 108 0.49 -24.78 -2.78
C ASN A 108 -0.74 -24.99 -1.88
N ASN A 109 -1.51 -26.04 -2.11
CA ASN A 109 -2.84 -26.29 -1.50
C ASN A 109 -2.84 -26.53 0.02
N LYS A 110 -1.68 -26.52 0.67
CA LYS A 110 -1.55 -26.58 2.15
C LYS A 110 -1.39 -25.21 2.79
N THR A 111 -1.32 -24.13 2.01
CA THR A 111 -1.15 -22.76 2.51
C THR A 111 -2.47 -22.24 3.07
N ASN A 112 -2.42 -21.61 4.24
CA ASN A 112 -3.59 -20.89 4.80
C ASN A 112 -3.70 -19.50 4.17
N ILE A 113 -4.91 -19.00 3.98
CA ILE A 113 -5.18 -17.67 3.43
C ILE A 113 -5.79 -16.79 4.51
N ILE A 114 -5.13 -15.70 4.85
CA ILE A 114 -5.70 -14.61 5.67
C ILE A 114 -6.27 -13.58 4.70
N VAL A 115 -7.55 -13.27 4.81
CA VAL A 115 -8.20 -12.17 4.10
C VAL A 115 -8.41 -11.03 5.07
N SER A 116 -7.79 -9.87 4.82
CA SER A 116 -7.78 -8.76 5.75
C SER A 116 -8.39 -7.51 5.14
N GLY A 117 -9.45 -7.02 5.77
CA GLY A 117 -10.17 -5.80 5.39
C GLY A 117 -11.49 -5.68 6.13
N GLY A 118 -11.65 -4.58 6.85
CA GLY A 118 -12.87 -4.24 7.60
C GLY A 118 -14.02 -3.81 6.70
N GLN A 119 -15.07 -3.30 7.31
CA GLN A 119 -16.23 -2.74 6.62
C GLN A 119 -16.03 -1.24 6.42
N GLY A 120 -15.99 -0.80 5.18
CA GLY A 120 -15.99 0.61 4.82
C GLY A 120 -17.30 1.31 5.18
N LYS A 121 -17.30 2.64 5.24
CA LYS A 121 -18.50 3.43 5.66
C LYS A 121 -19.73 3.19 4.79
N ASP A 122 -19.51 2.93 3.51
CA ASP A 122 -20.57 2.74 2.51
C ASP A 122 -20.73 1.25 2.11
N GLU A 123 -20.10 0.33 2.85
CA GLU A 123 -20.14 -1.10 2.59
C GLU A 123 -21.15 -1.80 3.49
N ILE A 124 -21.84 -2.81 2.95
CA ILE A 124 -22.86 -3.58 3.65
C ILE A 124 -22.24 -4.68 4.50
N ILE A 125 -21.14 -5.24 4.02
CA ILE A 125 -20.36 -6.30 4.67
C ILE A 125 -18.87 -5.90 4.72
N SER A 126 -18.07 -6.61 5.52
CA SER A 126 -16.62 -6.39 5.51
C SER A 126 -15.98 -6.91 4.22
N GLU A 127 -14.89 -6.28 3.80
CA GLU A 127 -14.10 -6.78 2.67
C GLU A 127 -13.62 -8.21 2.91
N ALA A 128 -13.25 -8.56 4.15
CA ALA A 128 -12.85 -9.91 4.53
C ALA A 128 -13.98 -10.94 4.30
N GLU A 129 -15.23 -10.58 4.60
CA GLU A 129 -16.37 -11.46 4.34
C GLU A 129 -16.63 -11.66 2.84
N ALA A 130 -16.55 -10.58 2.05
CA ALA A 130 -16.71 -10.69 0.59
C ALA A 130 -15.57 -11.51 -0.04
N MET A 131 -14.32 -11.33 0.42
CA MET A 131 -13.18 -12.13 -0.01
C MET A 131 -13.35 -13.62 0.35
N TYR A 132 -13.82 -13.90 1.56
CA TYR A 132 -14.08 -15.26 2.03
C TYR A 132 -15.10 -15.98 1.12
N ARG A 133 -16.24 -15.35 0.84
CA ARG A 133 -17.26 -15.90 -0.07
C ARG A 133 -16.68 -16.17 -1.45
N TYR A 134 -15.95 -15.21 -2.00
CA TYR A 134 -15.33 -15.35 -3.32
C TYR A 134 -14.32 -16.50 -3.38
N LEU A 135 -13.48 -16.69 -2.36
CA LEU A 135 -12.51 -17.77 -2.31
C LEU A 135 -13.17 -19.14 -2.28
N ILE A 136 -14.25 -19.30 -1.50
CA ILE A 136 -15.02 -20.55 -1.43
C ILE A 136 -15.65 -20.87 -2.80
N GLU A 137 -16.30 -19.89 -3.43
CA GLU A 137 -16.89 -20.02 -4.77
C GLU A 137 -15.85 -20.46 -5.82
N ASN A 138 -14.56 -20.15 -5.59
CA ASN A 138 -13.47 -20.52 -6.47
C ASN A 138 -12.64 -21.73 -5.97
N GLY A 139 -13.21 -22.56 -5.08
CA GLY A 139 -12.67 -23.87 -4.72
C GLY A 139 -11.62 -23.87 -3.62
N VAL A 140 -11.43 -22.78 -2.88
CA VAL A 140 -10.53 -22.75 -1.72
C VAL A 140 -11.23 -23.40 -0.52
N ASN A 141 -10.51 -24.28 0.19
CA ASN A 141 -11.06 -24.95 1.37
C ASN A 141 -11.41 -23.95 2.48
N PRO A 142 -12.68 -23.87 2.95
CA PRO A 142 -13.09 -22.94 4.00
C PRO A 142 -12.27 -23.03 5.28
N ASN A 143 -11.77 -24.23 5.65
CA ASN A 143 -10.96 -24.43 6.84
C ASN A 143 -9.54 -23.80 6.75
N GLN A 144 -9.13 -23.41 5.55
CA GLN A 144 -7.85 -22.73 5.30
C GLN A 144 -7.98 -21.22 5.13
N ILE A 145 -9.20 -20.67 5.25
CA ILE A 145 -9.43 -19.22 5.12
C ILE A 145 -9.67 -18.63 6.50
N ILE A 146 -8.89 -17.62 6.84
CA ILE A 146 -8.96 -16.89 8.12
C ILE A 146 -9.39 -15.45 7.80
N LYS A 147 -10.48 -14.99 8.45
CA LYS A 147 -10.96 -13.62 8.28
C LYS A 147 -10.37 -12.68 9.32
N GLU A 148 -9.88 -11.55 8.86
CA GLU A 148 -9.55 -10.37 9.66
C GLU A 148 -10.43 -9.22 9.14
N ASP A 149 -11.46 -8.86 9.86
CA ASP A 149 -12.56 -7.99 9.42
C ASP A 149 -12.61 -6.63 10.15
N LYS A 150 -11.53 -6.24 10.83
CA LYS A 150 -11.47 -5.00 11.64
C LYS A 150 -10.60 -3.92 11.03
N ALA A 151 -9.64 -4.28 10.18
CA ALA A 151 -8.66 -3.36 9.65
C ALA A 151 -9.29 -2.33 8.70
N THR A 152 -8.91 -1.07 8.85
CA THR A 152 -9.31 0.06 8.01
C THR A 152 -8.14 0.73 7.30
N THR A 153 -6.91 0.37 7.67
CA THR A 153 -5.67 0.89 7.11
C THR A 153 -4.68 -0.23 6.79
N THR A 154 -3.68 0.04 5.93
CA THR A 154 -2.65 -0.96 5.61
C THR A 154 -1.87 -1.40 6.85
N LEU A 155 -1.55 -0.46 7.75
CA LEU A 155 -0.89 -0.79 9.01
C LEU A 155 -1.74 -1.74 9.85
N GLU A 156 -3.04 -1.51 9.95
CA GLU A 156 -3.96 -2.39 10.68
C GLU A 156 -4.11 -3.76 10.01
N ASN A 157 -4.21 -3.82 8.67
CA ASN A 157 -4.23 -5.09 7.95
C ASN A 157 -3.04 -5.98 8.33
N ILE A 158 -1.83 -5.44 8.29
CA ILE A 158 -0.60 -6.17 8.61
C ILE A 158 -0.52 -6.48 10.11
N LYS A 159 -0.85 -5.49 10.96
CA LYS A 159 -0.81 -5.63 12.42
C LYS A 159 -1.78 -6.71 12.91
N PHE A 160 -3.06 -6.64 12.52
CA PHE A 160 -4.06 -7.60 12.99
C PHE A 160 -3.81 -9.01 12.41
N SER A 161 -3.30 -9.09 11.18
CA SER A 161 -2.82 -10.37 10.63
C SER A 161 -1.65 -10.94 11.44
N LYS A 162 -0.71 -10.11 11.89
CA LYS A 162 0.36 -10.54 12.82
C LYS A 162 -0.21 -11.04 14.15
N GLU A 163 -1.22 -10.36 14.71
CA GLU A 163 -1.88 -10.79 15.94
C GLU A 163 -2.56 -12.17 15.75
N ILE A 164 -3.16 -12.43 14.58
CA ILE A 164 -3.71 -13.76 14.24
C ILE A 164 -2.60 -14.81 14.23
N LEU A 165 -1.47 -14.53 13.57
CA LEU A 165 -0.32 -15.45 13.55
C LEU A 165 0.20 -15.73 14.96
N LYS A 166 0.34 -14.69 15.79
CA LYS A 166 0.76 -14.80 17.18
C LYS A 166 -0.16 -15.71 18.00
N ASN A 167 -1.47 -15.48 17.91
CA ASN A 167 -2.47 -16.26 18.65
C ASN A 167 -2.51 -17.73 18.22
N ARG A 168 -1.96 -18.06 17.04
CA ARG A 168 -1.84 -19.42 16.50
C ARG A 168 -0.47 -20.05 16.80
N GLY A 169 0.47 -19.32 17.40
CA GLY A 169 1.85 -19.77 17.60
C GLY A 169 2.69 -19.82 16.32
N ASP A 170 2.29 -19.07 15.29
CA ASP A 170 2.85 -19.10 13.93
C ASP A 170 3.62 -17.81 13.61
N GLU A 171 4.16 -17.09 14.61
CA GLU A 171 4.86 -15.80 14.42
C GLU A 171 6.08 -15.88 13.50
N ASP A 172 6.74 -17.03 13.45
CA ASP A 172 7.94 -17.29 12.65
C ASP A 172 7.65 -17.74 11.21
N LYS A 173 6.40 -17.94 10.89
CA LYS A 173 5.96 -18.43 9.57
C LYS A 173 6.15 -17.40 8.47
N LYS A 174 6.40 -17.90 7.25
CA LYS A 174 6.53 -17.07 6.05
C LYS A 174 5.17 -16.65 5.52
N VAL A 175 4.99 -15.38 5.24
CA VAL A 175 3.73 -14.78 4.76
C VAL A 175 3.90 -14.20 3.36
N LEU A 176 3.08 -14.63 2.41
CA LEU A 176 2.98 -14.04 1.09
C LEU A 176 1.94 -12.92 1.10
N ILE A 177 2.38 -11.68 1.01
CA ILE A 177 1.48 -10.52 0.92
C ILE A 177 1.00 -10.37 -0.53
N VAL A 178 -0.31 -10.40 -0.73
CA VAL A 178 -0.94 -10.25 -2.05
C VAL A 178 -1.70 -8.92 -2.11
N THR A 179 -1.27 -8.04 -3.00
CA THR A 179 -1.92 -6.76 -3.26
C THR A 179 -1.53 -6.24 -4.66
N ASN A 180 -1.98 -5.03 -5.04
CA ASN A 180 -1.61 -4.46 -6.34
C ASN A 180 -0.15 -4.00 -6.37
N GLU A 181 0.46 -4.01 -7.56
CA GLU A 181 1.87 -3.72 -7.78
C GLU A 181 2.31 -2.38 -7.18
N PHE A 182 1.50 -1.32 -7.32
CA PHE A 182 1.82 -0.01 -6.76
C PHE A 182 1.80 0.01 -5.23
N HIS A 183 1.03 -0.86 -4.60
CA HIS A 183 0.83 -0.92 -3.15
C HIS A 183 1.75 -1.91 -2.45
N LEU A 184 2.28 -2.91 -3.18
CA LEU A 184 2.99 -4.05 -2.60
C LEU A 184 4.25 -3.64 -1.85
N TYR A 185 5.03 -2.72 -2.40
CA TYR A 185 6.24 -2.22 -1.76
C TYR A 185 5.96 -1.65 -0.36
N ARG A 186 4.92 -0.82 -0.22
CA ARG A 186 4.51 -0.24 1.07
C ARG A 186 4.04 -1.32 2.05
N ALA A 187 3.25 -2.27 1.60
CA ALA A 187 2.77 -3.36 2.45
C ALA A 187 3.92 -4.22 2.98
N MET A 188 4.90 -4.55 2.13
CA MET A 188 6.10 -5.31 2.52
C MET A 188 6.95 -4.54 3.54
N ILE A 189 7.21 -3.25 3.34
CA ILE A 189 7.95 -2.42 4.31
C ILE A 189 7.27 -2.44 5.68
N ILE A 190 5.94 -2.30 5.73
CA ILE A 190 5.20 -2.36 6.99
C ILE A 190 5.32 -3.76 7.61
N GLY A 191 5.24 -4.82 6.81
CA GLY A 191 5.47 -6.20 7.24
C GLY A 191 6.84 -6.39 7.89
N ASP A 192 7.91 -5.94 7.22
CA ASP A 192 9.29 -5.98 7.74
C ASP A 192 9.43 -5.17 9.02
N MET A 193 8.89 -3.95 9.07
CA MET A 193 8.91 -3.11 10.26
C MET A 193 8.21 -3.75 11.44
N LEU A 194 7.15 -4.52 11.22
CA LEU A 194 6.44 -5.28 12.25
C LEU A 194 7.06 -6.65 12.53
N GLY A 195 8.12 -7.05 11.81
CA GLY A 195 8.85 -8.30 12.01
C GLY A 195 8.15 -9.53 11.44
N ILE A 196 7.31 -9.37 10.42
CA ILE A 196 6.75 -10.48 9.63
C ILE A 196 7.77 -10.89 8.57
N LYS A 197 8.09 -12.18 8.50
CA LYS A 197 8.88 -12.75 7.40
C LYS A 197 8.00 -12.77 6.15
N ASN A 198 8.10 -11.76 5.31
CA ASN A 198 7.19 -11.60 4.18
C ASN A 198 7.89 -11.61 2.82
N GLU A 199 7.13 -12.04 1.81
CA GLU A 199 7.43 -11.89 0.39
C GLU A 199 6.18 -11.34 -0.32
N GLY A 200 6.33 -10.78 -1.50
CA GLY A 200 5.25 -10.10 -2.20
C GLY A 200 4.79 -10.80 -3.47
N LEU A 201 3.47 -10.87 -3.67
CA LEU A 201 2.86 -11.28 -4.93
C LEU A 201 1.96 -10.15 -5.45
N ALA A 202 2.37 -9.55 -6.57
CA ALA A 202 1.65 -8.44 -7.18
C ALA A 202 0.47 -8.89 -8.03
N SER A 203 -0.67 -8.21 -7.90
CA SER A 203 -1.71 -8.22 -8.91
C SER A 203 -1.60 -7.00 -9.81
N GLN A 204 -1.81 -7.20 -11.12
CA GLN A 204 -1.67 -6.12 -12.11
C GLN A 204 -2.88 -5.17 -12.08
N THR A 205 -2.60 -3.89 -12.31
CA THR A 205 -3.59 -2.83 -12.41
C THR A 205 -3.54 -2.20 -13.80
N PRO A 206 -4.69 -1.91 -14.42
CA PRO A 206 -4.71 -1.20 -15.71
C PRO A 206 -3.94 0.12 -15.64
N ILE A 207 -3.11 0.37 -16.66
CA ILE A 207 -2.17 1.52 -16.70
C ILE A 207 -2.87 2.87 -16.46
N LYS A 208 -4.11 3.02 -16.95
CA LYS A 208 -4.89 4.28 -16.82
C LYS A 208 -5.13 4.69 -15.36
N ILE A 209 -5.31 3.73 -14.46
CA ILE A 209 -5.56 3.98 -13.03
C ILE A 209 -4.29 3.82 -12.20
N ARG A 210 -3.31 3.03 -12.66
CA ARG A 210 -2.05 2.78 -11.97
C ARG A 210 -1.26 4.06 -11.69
N ILE A 211 -1.11 4.95 -12.70
CA ILE A 211 -0.39 6.22 -12.54
C ILE A 211 -1.00 7.08 -11.42
N ASN A 212 -2.34 7.15 -11.37
CA ASN A 212 -3.03 7.90 -10.31
C ASN A 212 -2.77 7.32 -8.91
N TYR A 213 -2.70 6.00 -8.80
CA TYR A 213 -2.38 5.34 -7.53
C TYR A 213 -0.90 5.48 -7.15
N MET A 214 0.03 5.38 -8.09
CA MET A 214 1.46 5.56 -7.81
C MET A 214 1.73 6.94 -7.19
N ILE A 215 1.22 8.02 -7.79
CA ILE A 215 1.37 9.37 -7.23
C ILE A 215 0.80 9.46 -5.81
N ARG A 216 -0.30 8.77 -5.51
CA ARG A 216 -0.85 8.68 -4.16
C ARG A 216 0.10 7.93 -3.21
N GLU A 217 0.77 6.88 -3.69
CA GLU A 217 1.67 6.08 -2.86
C GLU A 217 2.85 6.90 -2.32
N TYR A 218 3.32 7.93 -3.02
CA TYR A 218 4.34 8.83 -2.49
C TYR A 218 3.98 9.36 -1.09
N THR A 219 2.78 9.89 -0.93
CA THR A 219 2.34 10.43 0.37
C THR A 219 1.99 9.34 1.37
N THR A 220 1.36 8.26 0.91
CA THR A 220 0.92 7.17 1.79
C THR A 220 2.08 6.36 2.35
N ILE A 221 3.16 6.13 1.60
CA ILE A 221 4.39 5.48 2.10
C ILE A 221 4.99 6.29 3.25
N ILE A 222 5.16 7.60 3.08
CA ILE A 222 5.74 8.47 4.11
C ILE A 222 4.88 8.42 5.38
N ILE A 223 3.56 8.58 5.24
CA ILE A 223 2.64 8.58 6.36
C ILE A 223 2.64 7.23 7.09
N ASP A 224 2.57 6.13 6.36
CA ASP A 224 2.47 4.80 6.97
C ASP A 224 3.79 4.35 7.61
N VAL A 225 4.94 4.68 7.02
CA VAL A 225 6.25 4.45 7.65
C VAL A 225 6.37 5.23 8.96
N LEU A 226 5.96 6.50 8.99
CA LEU A 226 5.94 7.30 10.22
C LEU A 226 4.98 6.72 11.27
N ARG A 227 3.75 6.37 10.89
CA ARG A 227 2.78 5.74 11.79
C ARG A 227 3.29 4.43 12.38
N THR A 228 3.88 3.58 11.54
CA THR A 228 4.45 2.29 11.97
C THR A 228 5.63 2.51 12.93
N SER A 229 6.49 3.49 12.66
CA SER A 229 7.60 3.85 13.56
C SER A 229 7.09 4.33 14.92
N ILE A 230 6.10 5.21 14.94
CA ILE A 230 5.47 5.69 16.18
C ILE A 230 4.81 4.53 16.95
N TYR A 231 4.11 3.64 16.24
CA TYR A 231 3.51 2.46 16.85
C TYR A 231 4.56 1.57 17.53
N LYS A 232 5.69 1.29 16.85
CA LYS A 232 6.78 0.48 17.42
C LYS A 232 7.36 1.10 18.69
N ILE A 233 7.61 2.41 18.69
CA ILE A 233 8.13 3.13 19.86
C ILE A 233 7.19 3.01 21.08
N LYS A 234 5.87 3.03 20.83
CA LYS A 234 4.86 2.92 21.90
C LYS A 234 4.63 1.48 22.40
N SER A 235 5.06 0.48 21.63
CA SER A 235 4.87 -0.96 21.94
C SER A 235 6.12 -1.62 22.54
N CYS A 236 7.24 -0.91 22.60
CA CYS A 236 8.45 -1.25 23.38
C CYS A 236 8.37 -0.75 24.80
#